data_adeb5df2ba6f81f67e53bca98c7aa4b6
#
_entry.id   adeb5df2ba6f81f67e53bca98c7aa4b6
#
_cell.length_a   1.000
_cell.length_b   1.000
_cell.length_c   1.000
_cell.angle_alpha   90.00
_cell.angle_beta   90.00
_cell.angle_gamma   90.00
#
_symmetry.space_group_name_H-M   'P 1'
#
loop_
_entity.id
_entity.type
_entity.pdbx_description
1 polymer ?
#
loop_
_entity_poly.entity_id
_entity_poly.type
_entity_poly.pdbx_seq_one_letter_code
_entity_poly.pdbx_strand_id
1 'polypeptide(L)'
;MKFAKKNETQYLKKFKELVKDLSIDWLQKIFQYYEADRENKGQDYTPKCLAKLVSKLSQVDGKEECLDMCCGSGALTIQKWLENPKMKFKLEEFDENVIPFLIFNMMLRNIDANIEQKDVLEDKVYHSYKIIPCDEFGRLEVIK
;
A
#
# COMPACT_ATOMS: atom_id res chain seq x y z
N MET A 1 -2.67 7.19 -15.16
CA MET A 1 -2.42 5.88 -15.78
C MET A 1 -3.75 5.14 -15.88
N LYS A 2 -4.30 4.97 -17.09
CA LYS A 2 -5.53 4.19 -17.29
C LYS A 2 -5.14 2.71 -17.31
N PHE A 3 -5.18 2.05 -16.17
CA PHE A 3 -5.17 0.59 -16.15
C PHE A 3 -6.46 0.13 -16.85
N ALA A 4 -6.30 -0.52 -17.99
CA ALA A 4 -7.43 -1.09 -18.70
C ALA A 4 -8.02 -2.20 -17.81
N LYS A 5 -9.20 -1.97 -17.24
CA LYS A 5 -9.93 -2.85 -16.29
C LYS A 5 -9.98 -4.34 -16.71
N LYS A 6 -9.75 -4.65 -17.97
CA LYS A 6 -9.86 -6.01 -18.52
C LYS A 6 -8.64 -6.91 -18.23
N ASN A 7 -7.48 -6.34 -17.80
CA ASN A 7 -6.23 -7.09 -17.62
C ASN A 7 -5.69 -7.05 -16.16
N GLU A 8 -6.30 -6.28 -15.27
CA GLU A 8 -5.80 -6.10 -13.89
C GLU A 8 -5.63 -7.43 -13.16
N THR A 9 -6.66 -8.27 -13.15
CA THR A 9 -6.65 -9.59 -12.51
C THR A 9 -5.56 -10.50 -13.10
N GLN A 10 -5.31 -10.42 -14.40
CA GLN A 10 -4.27 -11.24 -15.04
C GLN A 10 -2.86 -10.84 -14.59
N TYR A 11 -2.60 -9.54 -14.42
CA TYR A 11 -1.31 -9.07 -13.90
C TYR A 11 -1.13 -9.44 -12.43
N LEU A 12 -2.17 -9.29 -11.61
CA LEU A 12 -2.14 -9.70 -10.21
C LEU A 12 -1.87 -11.20 -10.05
N LYS A 13 -2.51 -12.05 -10.87
CA LYS A 13 -2.27 -13.50 -10.88
C LYS A 13 -0.83 -13.83 -11.26
N LYS A 14 -0.34 -13.30 -12.36
CA LYS A 14 1.05 -13.52 -12.80
C LYS A 14 2.05 -13.06 -11.75
N PHE A 15 1.83 -11.90 -11.14
CA PHE A 15 2.70 -11.40 -10.10
C PHE A 15 2.69 -12.31 -8.86
N LYS A 16 1.50 -12.77 -8.43
CA LYS A 16 1.33 -13.70 -7.30
C LYS A 16 2.02 -15.05 -7.54
N GLU A 17 2.04 -15.53 -8.79
CA GLU A 17 2.78 -16.74 -9.17
C GLU A 17 4.30 -16.56 -9.07
N LEU A 18 4.81 -15.37 -9.39
CA LEU A 18 6.24 -15.04 -9.31
C LEU A 18 6.69 -14.80 -7.87
N VAL A 19 5.87 -14.12 -7.08
CA VAL A 19 6.20 -13.75 -5.69
C VAL A 19 5.45 -14.66 -4.72
N LYS A 20 6.10 -15.71 -4.25
CA LYS A 20 5.50 -16.68 -3.33
C LYS A 20 5.25 -16.12 -1.92
N ASP A 21 6.05 -15.15 -1.50
CA ASP A 21 5.97 -14.53 -0.16
C ASP A 21 5.34 -13.14 -0.24
N LEU A 22 4.05 -13.05 0.09
CA LEU A 22 3.31 -11.79 0.15
C LEU A 22 3.61 -10.95 1.41
N SER A 23 4.40 -11.46 2.35
CA SER A 23 4.86 -10.68 3.51
C SER A 23 5.95 -9.66 3.15
N ILE A 24 6.50 -9.75 1.95
CA ILE A 24 7.53 -8.86 1.44
C ILE A 24 6.91 -7.86 0.47
N ASP A 25 7.23 -6.59 0.64
CA ASP A 25 6.94 -5.58 -0.37
C ASP A 25 7.97 -5.64 -1.49
N TRP A 26 7.69 -6.47 -2.51
CA TRP A 26 8.55 -6.62 -3.67
C TRP A 26 8.56 -5.37 -4.56
N LEU A 27 7.45 -4.63 -4.62
CA LEU A 27 7.35 -3.42 -5.42
C LEU A 27 8.19 -2.29 -4.82
N GLN A 28 8.27 -2.21 -3.49
CA GLN A 28 9.20 -1.33 -2.80
C GLN A 28 10.64 -1.53 -3.30
N LYS A 29 11.09 -2.79 -3.38
CA LYS A 29 12.45 -3.09 -3.83
C LYS A 29 12.71 -2.65 -5.27
N ILE A 30 11.71 -2.86 -6.14
CA ILE A 30 11.78 -2.44 -7.54
C ILE A 30 11.84 -0.91 -7.62
N PHE A 31 10.94 -0.23 -6.91
CA PHE A 31 10.91 1.23 -6.89
C PHE A 31 12.20 1.83 -6.34
N GLN A 32 12.73 1.30 -5.23
CA GLN A 32 14.01 1.73 -4.66
C GLN A 32 15.17 1.65 -5.64
N TYR A 33 15.17 0.63 -6.48
CA TYR A 33 16.26 0.40 -7.42
C TYR A 33 16.21 1.33 -8.63
N TYR A 34 15.00 1.63 -9.15
CA TYR A 34 14.83 2.32 -10.42
C TYR A 34 14.35 3.77 -10.29
N GLU A 35 13.53 4.11 -9.29
CA GLU A 35 12.74 5.34 -9.25
C GLU A 35 12.92 6.18 -7.99
N ALA A 36 13.57 5.66 -6.93
CA ALA A 36 13.64 6.35 -5.65
C ALA A 36 14.48 7.63 -5.72
N ASP A 37 13.88 8.75 -5.37
CA ASP A 37 14.54 10.06 -5.21
C ASP A 37 14.95 10.26 -3.76
N ARG A 38 16.16 9.79 -3.41
CA ARG A 38 16.68 9.88 -2.06
C ARG A 38 17.16 11.28 -1.69
N GLU A 39 17.67 12.03 -2.66
CA GLU A 39 18.28 13.34 -2.42
C GLU A 39 17.22 14.41 -2.16
N ASN A 40 16.13 14.43 -2.94
CA ASN A 40 15.12 15.46 -2.83
C ASN A 40 13.91 15.08 -1.97
N LYS A 41 13.55 13.79 -1.95
CA LYS A 41 12.34 13.31 -1.28
C LYS A 41 12.61 12.44 -0.05
N GLY A 42 13.87 12.16 0.29
CA GLY A 42 14.24 11.34 1.44
C GLY A 42 13.62 9.92 1.39
N GLN A 43 13.49 9.35 0.19
CA GLN A 43 12.82 8.05 -0.03
C GLN A 43 13.71 6.88 0.41
N ASP A 44 13.97 6.82 1.72
CA ASP A 44 14.61 5.68 2.39
C ASP A 44 13.53 4.78 3.00
N TYR A 45 13.40 3.59 2.44
CA TYR A 45 12.30 2.69 2.79
C TYR A 45 12.58 1.87 4.05
N THR A 46 11.52 1.65 4.82
CA THR A 46 11.58 0.92 6.08
C THR A 46 11.94 -0.56 5.86
N PRO A 47 13.03 -1.06 6.45
CA PRO A 47 13.36 -2.48 6.40
C PRO A 47 12.25 -3.35 7.02
N LYS A 48 12.05 -4.58 6.50
CA LYS A 48 10.99 -5.49 6.97
C LYS A 48 11.04 -5.74 8.48
N CYS A 49 12.22 -5.86 9.07
CA CYS A 49 12.38 -6.10 10.51
C CYS A 49 11.86 -4.92 11.34
N LEU A 50 12.12 -3.69 10.91
CA LEU A 50 11.64 -2.48 11.56
C LEU A 50 10.13 -2.32 11.35
N ALA A 51 9.62 -2.56 10.14
CA ALA A 51 8.18 -2.54 9.87
C ALA A 51 7.41 -3.52 10.76
N LYS A 52 7.95 -4.73 10.96
CA LYS A 52 7.38 -5.74 11.86
C LYS A 52 7.42 -5.30 13.33
N LEU A 53 8.48 -4.64 13.77
CA LEU A 53 8.59 -4.12 15.12
C LEU A 53 7.55 -3.01 15.37
N VAL A 54 7.47 -2.04 14.47
CA VAL A 54 6.49 -0.94 14.55
C VAL A 54 5.05 -1.49 14.55
N SER A 55 4.74 -2.45 13.68
CA SER A 55 3.44 -3.10 13.64
C SER A 55 3.05 -3.69 15.01
N LYS A 56 3.98 -4.38 15.66
CA LYS A 56 3.76 -4.95 17.00
C LYS A 56 3.59 -3.90 18.10
N LEU A 57 4.35 -2.83 18.05
CA LEU A 57 4.26 -1.74 19.03
C LEU A 57 2.99 -0.90 18.86
N SER A 58 2.44 -0.83 17.65
CA SER A 58 1.20 -0.11 17.33
C SER A 58 -0.07 -0.91 17.61
N GLN A 59 0.01 -2.01 18.39
CA GLN A 59 -1.17 -2.77 18.79
C GLN A 59 -2.04 -1.91 19.71
N VAL A 60 -3.26 -1.64 19.25
CA VAL A 60 -4.29 -0.99 20.04
C VAL A 60 -5.49 -1.91 20.03
N ASP A 61 -5.81 -2.46 21.21
CA ASP A 61 -6.93 -3.36 21.38
C ASP A 61 -8.24 -2.70 20.93
N GLY A 62 -9.04 -3.44 20.16
CA GLY A 62 -10.40 -3.05 19.80
C GLY A 62 -10.54 -2.04 18.66
N LYS A 63 -9.47 -1.67 17.94
CA LYS A 63 -9.58 -0.83 16.75
C LYS A 63 -9.64 -1.68 15.47
N GLU A 64 -10.64 -1.38 14.65
CA GLU A 64 -10.84 -2.01 13.33
C GLU A 64 -10.16 -1.27 12.19
N GLU A 65 -9.62 -0.07 12.44
CA GLU A 65 -9.01 0.80 11.43
C GLU A 65 -7.62 1.29 11.87
N CYS A 66 -6.67 1.28 10.92
CA CYS A 66 -5.31 1.76 11.10
C CYS A 66 -5.03 2.89 10.09
N LEU A 67 -4.52 4.02 10.58
CA LEU A 67 -3.99 5.10 9.76
C LEU A 67 -2.49 4.92 9.59
N ASP A 68 -2.02 4.95 8.33
CA ASP A 68 -0.60 4.95 7.95
C ASP A 68 -0.34 6.20 7.10
N MET A 69 0.22 7.23 7.72
CA MET A 69 0.59 8.49 7.07
C MET A 69 1.98 8.36 6.48
N CYS A 70 2.18 8.89 5.26
CA CYS A 70 3.44 8.76 4.51
C CYS A 70 3.79 7.29 4.27
N CYS A 71 2.77 6.51 3.89
CA CYS A 71 2.83 5.04 3.87
C CYS A 71 3.74 4.46 2.77
N GLY A 72 4.19 5.28 1.82
CA GLY A 72 4.98 4.80 0.70
C GLY A 72 4.24 3.73 -0.10
N SER A 73 4.91 2.65 -0.45
CA SER A 73 4.31 1.49 -1.10
C SER A 73 3.52 0.56 -0.16
N GLY A 74 3.44 0.90 1.15
CA GLY A 74 2.65 0.18 2.15
C GLY A 74 3.41 -0.88 2.95
N ALA A 75 4.72 -0.71 3.16
CA ALA A 75 5.54 -1.71 3.86
C ALA A 75 5.08 -1.94 5.32
N LEU A 76 4.76 -0.87 6.07
CA LEU A 76 4.21 -0.94 7.43
C LEU A 76 2.81 -1.55 7.41
N THR A 77 1.95 -1.08 6.52
CA THR A 77 0.60 -1.57 6.29
C THR A 77 0.57 -3.08 6.05
N ILE A 78 1.48 -3.61 5.20
CA ILE A 78 1.57 -5.05 4.92
C ILE A 78 1.88 -5.85 6.19
N GLN A 79 2.80 -5.39 7.04
CA GLN A 79 3.11 -6.09 8.29
C GLN A 79 1.92 -6.06 9.26
N LYS A 80 1.19 -4.94 9.33
CA LYS A 80 0.00 -4.82 10.17
C LYS A 80 -1.15 -5.70 9.68
N TRP A 81 -1.36 -5.76 8.36
CA TRP A 81 -2.33 -6.65 7.74
C TRP A 81 -2.04 -8.14 8.04
N LEU A 82 -0.76 -8.55 8.07
CA LEU A 82 -0.39 -9.93 8.43
C LEU A 82 -0.80 -10.29 9.86
N GLU A 83 -0.82 -9.33 10.78
CA GLU A 83 -1.26 -9.54 12.16
C GLU A 83 -2.78 -9.58 12.27
N ASN A 84 -3.48 -8.73 11.51
CA ASN A 84 -4.94 -8.67 11.46
C ASN A 84 -5.45 -8.47 10.03
N PRO A 85 -5.71 -9.55 9.28
CA PRO A 85 -6.18 -9.47 7.89
C PRO A 85 -7.56 -8.81 7.70
N LYS A 86 -8.33 -8.62 8.77
CA LYS A 86 -9.65 -7.97 8.72
C LYS A 86 -9.60 -6.47 9.01
N MET A 87 -8.42 -5.94 9.34
CA MET A 87 -8.23 -4.53 9.62
C MET A 87 -8.48 -3.69 8.37
N LYS A 88 -9.14 -2.56 8.54
CA LYS A 88 -9.29 -1.53 7.51
C LYS A 88 -8.15 -0.53 7.62
N PHE A 89 -7.75 0.02 6.50
CA PHE A 89 -6.65 0.97 6.45
C PHE A 89 -7.07 2.30 5.84
N LYS A 90 -6.60 3.39 6.44
CA LYS A 90 -6.54 4.70 5.82
C LYS A 90 -5.08 5.00 5.52
N LEU A 91 -4.74 5.17 4.23
CA LEU A 91 -3.37 5.29 3.74
C LEU A 91 -3.20 6.65 3.09
N GLU A 92 -2.19 7.40 3.51
CA GLU A 92 -1.88 8.73 2.99
C GLU A 92 -0.46 8.73 2.43
N GLU A 93 -0.29 9.14 1.18
CA GLU A 93 0.99 9.22 0.48
C GLU A 93 1.00 10.46 -0.42
N PHE A 94 2.11 11.19 -0.40
CA PHE A 94 2.26 12.42 -1.19
C PHE A 94 2.71 12.16 -2.63
N ASP A 95 3.67 11.25 -2.82
CA ASP A 95 4.31 11.04 -4.11
C ASP A 95 3.40 10.28 -5.10
N GLU A 96 2.97 10.98 -6.15
CA GLU A 96 2.14 10.42 -7.22
C GLU A 96 2.77 9.19 -7.91
N ASN A 97 4.11 9.10 -7.93
CA ASN A 97 4.83 7.97 -8.54
C ASN A 97 4.75 6.70 -7.68
N VAL A 98 4.54 6.85 -6.37
CA VAL A 98 4.42 5.73 -5.41
C VAL A 98 2.99 5.18 -5.34
N ILE A 99 1.99 6.02 -5.56
CA ILE A 99 0.56 5.65 -5.47
C ILE A 99 0.20 4.39 -6.29
N PRO A 100 0.65 4.20 -7.55
CA PRO A 100 0.36 2.98 -8.30
C PRO A 100 0.90 1.70 -7.65
N PHE A 101 2.07 1.78 -7.01
CA PHE A 101 2.68 0.64 -6.30
C PHE A 101 1.90 0.31 -5.03
N LEU A 102 1.47 1.35 -4.29
CA LEU A 102 0.62 1.20 -3.11
C LEU A 102 -0.71 0.52 -3.48
N ILE A 103 -1.41 1.04 -4.49
CA ILE A 103 -2.68 0.48 -4.98
C ILE A 103 -2.50 -0.99 -5.37
N PHE A 104 -1.47 -1.32 -6.15
CA PHE A 104 -1.20 -2.69 -6.58
C PHE A 104 -0.94 -3.62 -5.38
N ASN A 105 -0.17 -3.17 -4.40
CA ASN A 105 0.13 -3.91 -3.18
C ASN A 105 -1.14 -4.22 -2.36
N MET A 106 -2.05 -3.25 -2.24
CA MET A 106 -3.32 -3.43 -1.51
C MET A 106 -4.26 -4.38 -2.27
N MET A 107 -4.37 -4.22 -3.60
CA MET A 107 -5.16 -5.11 -4.45
C MET A 107 -4.66 -6.55 -4.40
N LEU A 108 -3.35 -6.75 -4.51
CA LEU A 108 -2.71 -8.07 -4.52
C LEU A 108 -2.99 -8.86 -3.25
N ARG A 109 -3.08 -8.18 -2.10
CA ARG A 109 -3.30 -8.78 -0.78
C ARG A 109 -4.76 -8.75 -0.33
N ASN A 110 -5.64 -8.21 -1.19
CA ASN A 110 -7.07 -8.09 -0.88
C ASN A 110 -7.35 -7.27 0.40
N ILE A 111 -6.61 -6.18 0.59
CA ILE A 111 -6.68 -5.32 1.78
C ILE A 111 -7.78 -4.27 1.60
N ASP A 112 -8.66 -4.13 2.60
CA ASP A 112 -9.64 -3.02 2.66
C ASP A 112 -8.91 -1.72 2.99
N ALA A 113 -8.82 -0.81 2.02
CA ALA A 113 -8.05 0.42 2.17
C ALA A 113 -8.71 1.62 1.48
N ASN A 114 -8.74 2.75 2.19
CA ASN A 114 -8.95 4.07 1.62
C ASN A 114 -7.57 4.70 1.41
N ILE A 115 -7.24 5.10 0.20
CA ILE A 115 -5.95 5.66 -0.19
C ILE A 115 -6.15 7.11 -0.60
N GLU A 116 -5.40 8.02 -0.01
CA GLU A 116 -5.37 9.42 -0.39
C GLU A 116 -3.98 9.81 -0.87
N GLN A 117 -3.88 10.34 -2.11
CA GLN A 117 -2.72 11.13 -2.47
C GLN A 117 -2.84 12.46 -1.76
N LYS A 118 -2.01 12.69 -0.75
CA LYS A 118 -2.21 13.77 0.20
C LYS A 118 -0.90 14.40 0.66
N ASP A 119 -0.87 15.73 0.68
CA ASP A 119 0.10 16.46 1.49
C ASP A 119 -0.42 16.50 2.94
N VAL A 120 0.22 15.72 3.81
CA VAL A 120 -0.20 15.60 5.22
C VAL A 120 0.12 16.83 6.04
N LEU A 121 1.11 17.66 5.62
CA LEU A 121 1.50 18.89 6.32
C LEU A 121 0.54 20.02 6.00
N GLU A 122 0.08 20.11 4.75
CA GLU A 122 -0.90 21.11 4.30
C GLU A 122 -2.36 20.61 4.42
N ASP A 123 -2.57 19.36 4.83
CA ASP A 123 -3.87 18.68 4.88
C ASP A 123 -4.63 18.76 3.53
N LYS A 124 -3.88 18.64 2.43
CA LYS A 124 -4.42 18.81 1.08
C LYS A 124 -4.49 17.49 0.34
N VAL A 125 -5.71 17.07 -0.01
CA VAL A 125 -5.99 15.86 -0.80
C VAL A 125 -6.05 16.19 -2.28
N TYR A 126 -5.25 15.48 -3.09
CA TYR A 126 -5.21 15.59 -4.55
C TYR A 126 -6.11 14.55 -5.23
N HIS A 127 -5.95 13.28 -4.84
CA HIS A 127 -6.71 12.16 -5.37
C HIS A 127 -7.11 11.18 -4.27
N SER A 128 -8.24 10.50 -4.46
CA SER A 128 -8.75 9.52 -3.51
C SER A 128 -9.15 8.24 -4.23
N TYR A 129 -8.76 7.13 -3.64
CA TYR A 129 -8.99 5.78 -4.15
C TYR A 129 -9.50 4.88 -3.03
N LYS A 130 -10.26 3.85 -3.40
CA LYS A 130 -10.68 2.81 -2.48
C LYS A 130 -10.36 1.44 -3.03
N ILE A 131 -9.81 0.59 -2.18
CA ILE A 131 -9.66 -0.84 -2.45
C ILE A 131 -10.75 -1.58 -1.69
N ILE A 132 -11.59 -2.29 -2.42
CA ILE A 132 -12.68 -3.08 -1.86
C ILE A 132 -12.28 -4.54 -1.96
N PRO A 133 -12.22 -5.28 -0.85
CA PRO A 133 -11.97 -6.72 -0.87
C PRO A 133 -12.99 -7.47 -1.72
N CYS A 134 -12.49 -8.40 -2.52
CA CYS A 134 -13.28 -9.31 -3.36
C CYS A 134 -12.82 -10.76 -3.12
N ASP A 135 -13.18 -11.70 -4.01
CA ASP A 135 -12.89 -13.13 -3.80
C ASP A 135 -11.39 -13.44 -3.68
N GLU A 136 -10.57 -12.95 -4.61
CA GLU A 136 -9.12 -13.26 -4.64
C GLU A 136 -8.25 -12.01 -4.49
N PHE A 137 -8.62 -10.92 -5.15
CA PHE A 137 -7.88 -9.66 -5.18
C PHE A 137 -8.80 -8.49 -4.88
N GLY A 138 -8.25 -7.43 -4.29
CA GLY A 138 -8.99 -6.19 -4.10
C GLY A 138 -9.36 -5.53 -5.43
N ARG A 139 -10.51 -4.85 -5.46
CA ARG A 139 -10.99 -4.06 -6.59
C ARG A 139 -10.76 -2.59 -6.34
N LEU A 140 -10.16 -1.90 -7.31
CA LEU A 140 -9.93 -0.47 -7.27
C LEU A 140 -11.19 0.31 -7.65
N GLU A 141 -11.56 1.31 -6.82
CA GLU A 141 -12.48 2.38 -7.15
C GLU A 141 -11.78 3.73 -7.05
N VAL A 142 -11.91 4.56 -8.07
CA VAL A 142 -11.45 5.96 -8.07
C VAL A 142 -12.58 6.84 -7.57
N ILE A 143 -12.33 7.59 -6.49
CA ILE A 143 -13.35 8.41 -5.82
C ILE A 143 -13.25 9.88 -6.29
N LYS A 144 -12.01 10.39 -6.45
CA LYS A 144 -11.74 11.79 -6.84
C LYS A 144 -10.47 11.89 -7.66
#